data_8c4af0004f4da0055e2cac8118cd8946
#
_entry.id   8c4af0004f4da0055e2cac8118cd8946
#
_cell.length_a   1.000
_cell.length_b   1.000
_cell.length_c   1.000
_cell.angle_alpha   90.00
_cell.angle_beta   90.00
_cell.angle_gamma   90.00
#
_symmetry.space_group_name_H-M   'P 1'
#
loop_
_entity.id
_entity.type
_entity.pdbx_description
1 polymer ?
#
loop_
_entity_poly.entity_id
_entity_poly.type
_entity_poly.pdbx_seq_one_letter_code
_entity_poly.pdbx_strand_id
1 'polypeptide(L)'
;MKQIIFFAIILFFVSCKKNHTDTPYGLATYKDLNFTNYFKRTTGWVAGDGGFSVALNNGNSLWLWGDSHIGFYDPTTKSVPCLFQVRNAGLLMGINNPQNQTTLTGTSNPASYFYFGTNTNYWFWPGAGYQNGDTAYVFLSRLKANGGGTFGFTEVDSNYVAKIKIPEMSIVGYSILPPKNGIVFNNAVVKNGVYNYIYGIKSNGFGNDLFVARFPIANLYAAWEYYGTAGWSTNLSSLQKIHSEFTSSFNVCKIKNKYILITTEFSVACDQGKNIYSYTSDEPYGPFVNKKTVWTLDDQFQGHYPFFYLANAHPEYDNGNNELLITYCINEYGSCVNTCIEGRKDPNFYRPKAIRVPYKLIDTSL
;
A
#
# COMPACT_ATOMS: atom_id res chain seq x y z
N MET A 1 -77.07 19.12 32.01
CA MET A 1 -75.79 19.73 31.64
C MET A 1 -74.71 18.74 32.07
N LYS A 2 -74.11 18.02 31.09
CA LYS A 2 -73.04 17.09 31.32
C LYS A 2 -71.67 17.78 30.95
N GLN A 3 -70.83 18.00 31.92
CA GLN A 3 -69.46 18.52 31.70
C GLN A 3 -68.60 17.36 31.19
N ILE A 4 -67.98 17.55 30.02
CA ILE A 4 -66.96 16.66 29.46
C ILE A 4 -65.62 17.25 29.85
N ILE A 5 -64.84 16.51 30.64
CA ILE A 5 -63.48 16.85 31.03
C ILE A 5 -62.55 16.25 30.01
N PHE A 6 -61.84 17.10 29.25
CA PHE A 6 -60.76 16.70 28.33
C PHE A 6 -59.45 16.49 29.10
N PHE A 7 -58.95 15.26 29.13
CA PHE A 7 -57.65 14.97 29.63
C PHE A 7 -56.65 15.11 28.47
N ALA A 8 -55.81 16.12 28.54
CA ALA A 8 -54.68 16.27 27.60
C ALA A 8 -53.51 15.43 28.07
N ILE A 9 -53.18 14.35 27.32
CA ILE A 9 -51.99 13.54 27.54
C ILE A 9 -50.80 14.26 26.89
N ILE A 10 -49.92 14.85 27.71
CA ILE A 10 -48.67 15.41 27.26
C ILE A 10 -47.65 14.26 27.13
N LEU A 11 -47.33 13.84 25.91
CA LEU A 11 -46.28 12.91 25.59
C LEU A 11 -44.94 13.65 25.65
N PHE A 12 -44.16 13.39 26.70
CA PHE A 12 -42.77 13.81 26.79
C PHE A 12 -41.94 12.88 25.89
N PHE A 13 -41.51 13.37 24.73
CA PHE A 13 -40.45 12.74 23.95
C PHE A 13 -39.10 12.98 24.68
N VAL A 14 -38.64 11.99 25.42
CA VAL A 14 -37.28 11.96 25.90
C VAL A 14 -36.37 11.62 24.71
N SER A 15 -35.83 12.64 24.06
CA SER A 15 -34.78 12.49 23.07
C SER A 15 -33.52 12.06 23.80
N CYS A 16 -33.21 10.76 23.78
CA CYS A 16 -31.87 10.28 24.12
C CYS A 16 -30.88 10.85 23.10
N LYS A 17 -30.30 11.99 23.36
CA LYS A 17 -29.03 12.38 22.74
C LYS A 17 -27.98 11.35 23.16
N LYS A 18 -27.61 10.46 22.25
CA LYS A 18 -26.34 9.74 22.36
C LYS A 18 -25.25 10.81 22.49
N ASN A 19 -24.68 10.96 23.66
CA ASN A 19 -23.47 11.71 23.84
C ASN A 19 -22.38 10.94 23.06
N HIS A 20 -22.14 11.36 21.82
CA HIS A 20 -20.85 11.13 21.21
C HIS A 20 -19.88 11.90 22.11
N THR A 21 -19.09 11.18 22.88
CA THR A 21 -17.86 11.72 23.43
C THR A 21 -16.98 11.97 22.22
N ASP A 22 -17.00 13.21 21.72
CA ASP A 22 -16.06 13.65 20.72
C ASP A 22 -14.66 13.42 21.30
N THR A 23 -13.98 12.38 20.84
CA THR A 23 -12.55 12.22 21.07
C THR A 23 -11.92 13.52 20.57
N PRO A 24 -11.09 14.21 21.37
CA PRO A 24 -10.49 15.46 20.93
C PRO A 24 -9.83 15.26 19.57
N TYR A 25 -10.15 16.14 18.61
CA TYR A 25 -9.58 16.13 17.26
C TYR A 25 -8.06 15.91 17.36
N GLY A 26 -7.53 14.84 16.75
CA GLY A 26 -6.10 14.54 16.75
C GLY A 26 -5.63 13.42 17.69
N LEU A 27 -6.51 12.69 18.40
CA LEU A 27 -6.11 11.59 19.30
C LEU A 27 -6.57 10.19 18.88
N ALA A 28 -7.30 10.05 17.77
CA ALA A 28 -7.77 8.76 17.27
C ALA A 28 -7.49 8.61 15.77
N THR A 29 -7.14 7.41 15.36
CA THR A 29 -7.11 7.05 13.93
C THR A 29 -8.52 7.11 13.36
N TYR A 30 -8.66 7.62 12.14
CA TYR A 30 -9.94 7.72 11.45
C TYR A 30 -9.82 7.40 9.95
N LYS A 31 -10.95 7.02 9.33
CA LYS A 31 -11.05 6.83 7.87
C LYS A 31 -10.96 8.19 7.17
N ASP A 32 -9.98 8.38 6.30
CA ASP A 32 -9.92 9.54 5.42
C ASP A 32 -10.79 9.28 4.19
N LEU A 33 -12.09 9.57 4.31
CA LEU A 33 -13.05 9.37 3.24
C LEU A 33 -12.78 10.30 2.06
N ASN A 34 -12.22 11.50 2.30
CA ASN A 34 -11.87 12.44 1.25
C ASN A 34 -10.74 11.85 0.40
N PHE A 35 -9.69 11.34 1.03
CA PHE A 35 -8.59 10.71 0.30
C PHE A 35 -9.04 9.43 -0.40
N THR A 36 -9.84 8.59 0.27
CA THR A 36 -10.44 7.39 -0.33
C THR A 36 -11.25 7.72 -1.59
N ASN A 37 -11.94 8.86 -1.62
CA ASN A 37 -12.74 9.29 -2.77
C ASN A 37 -11.90 9.62 -4.01
N TYR A 38 -10.62 10.00 -3.87
CA TYR A 38 -9.74 10.22 -5.01
C TYR A 38 -9.50 8.93 -5.83
N PHE A 39 -9.69 7.76 -5.25
CA PHE A 39 -9.62 6.47 -5.93
C PHE A 39 -10.95 6.02 -6.55
N LYS A 40 -12.06 6.74 -6.34
CA LYS A 40 -13.35 6.42 -6.94
C LYS A 40 -13.46 6.94 -8.37
N ARG A 41 -12.60 6.43 -9.23
CA ARG A 41 -12.53 6.81 -10.63
C ARG A 41 -13.46 5.94 -11.48
N THR A 42 -13.90 6.49 -12.61
CA THR A 42 -14.75 5.80 -13.60
C THR A 42 -14.10 5.69 -14.97
N THR A 43 -12.93 6.31 -15.14
CA THR A 43 -12.13 6.31 -16.37
C THR A 43 -10.66 6.12 -16.05
N GLY A 44 -9.87 5.64 -17.01
CA GLY A 44 -8.49 5.29 -16.82
C GLY A 44 -8.34 4.16 -15.79
N TRP A 45 -7.46 4.30 -14.81
CA TRP A 45 -7.40 3.41 -13.67
C TRP A 45 -8.66 3.55 -12.83
N VAL A 46 -9.37 2.46 -12.60
CA VAL A 46 -10.66 2.42 -11.89
C VAL A 46 -10.55 1.75 -10.53
N ALA A 47 -9.81 0.66 -10.46
CA ALA A 47 -9.55 -0.11 -9.24
C ALA A 47 -8.29 -0.96 -9.41
N GLY A 48 -7.64 -1.31 -8.32
CA GLY A 48 -6.45 -2.14 -8.30
C GLY A 48 -5.89 -2.25 -6.89
N ASP A 49 -5.02 -3.21 -6.68
CA ASP A 49 -4.27 -3.37 -5.43
C ASP A 49 -2.84 -2.84 -5.56
N GLY A 50 -2.11 -2.81 -4.44
CA GLY A 50 -0.76 -2.26 -4.36
C GLY A 50 -0.74 -0.97 -3.56
N GLY A 51 -0.70 0.18 -4.25
CA GLY A 51 -0.73 1.48 -3.61
C GLY A 51 0.60 1.90 -3.01
N PHE A 52 1.72 1.46 -3.55
CA PHE A 52 3.01 2.09 -3.26
C PHE A 52 3.05 3.47 -3.89
N SER A 53 3.70 4.42 -3.23
CA SER A 53 3.86 5.76 -3.78
C SER A 53 5.32 6.22 -3.77
N VAL A 54 5.67 7.02 -4.76
CA VAL A 54 6.99 7.65 -4.89
C VAL A 54 6.78 9.14 -5.02
N ALA A 55 7.17 9.90 -4.00
CA ALA A 55 7.17 11.34 -4.07
C ALA A 55 8.16 11.83 -5.14
N LEU A 56 7.70 12.69 -6.05
CA LEU A 56 8.49 13.28 -7.12
C LEU A 56 8.81 14.74 -6.81
N ASN A 57 9.99 15.21 -7.26
CA ASN A 57 10.46 16.57 -6.99
C ASN A 57 9.62 17.66 -7.71
N ASN A 58 8.72 17.27 -8.61
CA ASN A 58 7.85 18.17 -9.35
C ASN A 58 6.48 18.41 -8.70
N GLY A 59 6.30 18.01 -7.43
CA GLY A 59 5.05 18.16 -6.70
C GLY A 59 3.98 17.10 -6.97
N ASN A 60 4.34 16.05 -7.69
CA ASN A 60 3.49 14.87 -7.90
C ASN A 60 3.98 13.69 -7.08
N SER A 61 3.13 12.68 -6.95
CA SER A 61 3.47 11.35 -6.47
C SER A 61 3.11 10.33 -7.54
N LEU A 62 4.01 9.39 -7.81
CA LEU A 62 3.75 8.24 -8.68
C LEU A 62 3.20 7.11 -7.82
N TRP A 63 1.92 6.81 -7.98
CA TRP A 63 1.27 5.66 -7.36
C TRP A 63 1.43 4.44 -8.25
N LEU A 64 1.69 3.30 -7.63
CA LEU A 64 2.05 2.05 -8.28
C LEU A 64 1.06 0.97 -7.84
N TRP A 65 0.41 0.38 -8.83
CA TRP A 65 -0.65 -0.60 -8.66
C TRP A 65 -0.25 -1.95 -9.24
N GLY A 66 -0.66 -3.03 -8.61
CA GLY A 66 -0.64 -4.39 -9.14
C GLY A 66 -1.77 -4.63 -10.12
N ASP A 67 -2.42 -5.78 -10.02
CA ASP A 67 -3.54 -6.15 -10.88
C ASP A 67 -4.62 -5.06 -10.86
N SER A 68 -4.99 -4.55 -12.04
CA SER A 68 -5.77 -3.32 -12.14
C SER A 68 -6.85 -3.36 -13.19
N HIS A 69 -7.98 -2.72 -12.87
CA HIS A 69 -9.05 -2.40 -13.81
C HIS A 69 -8.77 -1.07 -14.50
N ILE A 70 -8.64 -1.11 -15.82
CA ILE A 70 -8.41 0.06 -16.67
C ILE A 70 -9.62 0.27 -17.58
N GLY A 71 -10.42 1.31 -17.30
CA GLY A 71 -11.70 1.53 -17.99
C GLY A 71 -12.74 0.46 -17.65
N PHE A 72 -13.62 0.17 -18.61
CA PHE A 72 -14.71 -0.83 -18.51
C PHE A 72 -15.68 -0.62 -17.33
N TYR A 73 -15.67 0.56 -16.73
CA TYR A 73 -16.67 0.94 -15.73
C TYR A 73 -18.02 1.16 -16.40
N ASP A 74 -19.04 0.47 -15.90
CA ASP A 74 -20.41 0.68 -16.32
C ASP A 74 -21.10 1.67 -15.36
N PRO A 75 -21.50 2.86 -15.83
CA PRO A 75 -22.13 3.86 -14.99
C PRO A 75 -23.55 3.47 -14.55
N THR A 76 -24.23 2.59 -15.28
CA THR A 76 -25.58 2.13 -14.96
C THR A 76 -25.57 1.17 -13.78
N THR A 77 -24.72 0.15 -13.86
CA THR A 77 -24.59 -0.86 -12.80
C THR A 77 -23.54 -0.50 -11.76
N LYS A 78 -22.77 0.58 -11.97
CA LYS A 78 -21.65 1.05 -11.12
C LYS A 78 -20.61 -0.05 -10.88
N SER A 79 -20.34 -0.85 -11.90
CA SER A 79 -19.52 -2.07 -11.79
C SER A 79 -18.42 -2.12 -12.85
N VAL A 80 -17.47 -3.05 -12.62
CA VAL A 80 -16.39 -3.42 -13.56
C VAL A 80 -16.47 -4.92 -13.85
N PRO A 81 -15.83 -5.46 -14.92
CA PRO A 81 -15.68 -6.90 -15.11
C PRO A 81 -15.05 -7.55 -13.87
N CYS A 82 -15.37 -8.81 -13.59
CA CYS A 82 -14.79 -9.51 -12.44
C CYS A 82 -13.26 -9.63 -12.53
N LEU A 83 -12.74 -9.89 -13.73
CA LEU A 83 -11.30 -10.00 -13.95
C LEU A 83 -10.71 -8.63 -14.33
N PHE A 84 -9.60 -8.29 -13.72
CA PHE A 84 -8.81 -7.11 -14.09
C PHE A 84 -8.25 -7.22 -15.51
N GLN A 85 -7.90 -6.10 -16.14
CA GLN A 85 -7.44 -6.04 -17.52
C GLN A 85 -5.93 -6.02 -17.65
N VAL A 86 -5.21 -5.52 -16.64
CA VAL A 86 -3.75 -5.40 -16.66
C VAL A 86 -3.13 -5.87 -15.36
N ARG A 87 -1.89 -6.35 -15.42
CA ARG A 87 -1.12 -6.85 -14.28
C ARG A 87 -0.47 -5.75 -13.45
N ASN A 88 -0.43 -4.53 -13.96
CA ASN A 88 0.04 -3.36 -13.24
C ASN A 88 -0.34 -2.08 -13.97
N ALA A 89 -0.41 -1.00 -13.22
CA ALA A 89 -0.63 0.35 -13.72
C ALA A 89 0.09 1.39 -12.85
N GLY A 90 0.30 2.57 -13.39
CA GLY A 90 0.71 3.74 -12.63
C GLY A 90 -0.43 4.77 -12.56
N LEU A 91 -0.39 5.61 -11.53
CA LEU A 91 -1.24 6.78 -11.41
C LEU A 91 -0.37 7.95 -10.94
N LEU A 92 -0.19 8.95 -11.79
CA LEU A 92 0.45 10.19 -11.39
C LEU A 92 -0.59 11.04 -10.69
N MET A 93 -0.32 11.47 -9.46
CA MET A 93 -1.27 12.21 -8.61
C MET A 93 -0.56 13.43 -8.00
N GLY A 94 -1.19 14.59 -8.07
CA GLY A 94 -0.67 15.79 -7.42
C GLY A 94 -0.63 15.66 -5.89
N ILE A 95 0.50 15.99 -5.25
CA ILE A 95 0.60 15.89 -3.77
C ILE A 95 -0.33 16.92 -3.12
N ASN A 96 -0.30 18.17 -3.58
CA ASN A 96 -1.15 19.25 -3.06
C ASN A 96 -2.53 19.33 -3.72
N ASN A 97 -2.75 18.56 -4.79
CA ASN A 97 -4.01 18.49 -5.50
C ASN A 97 -4.26 17.05 -5.98
N PRO A 98 -4.70 16.14 -5.08
CA PRO A 98 -4.88 14.73 -5.41
C PRO A 98 -5.99 14.44 -6.45
N GLN A 99 -6.82 15.42 -6.78
CA GLN A 99 -7.79 15.32 -7.90
C GLN A 99 -7.11 15.37 -9.27
N ASN A 100 -5.94 16.00 -9.37
CA ASN A 100 -5.16 16.03 -10.61
C ASN A 100 -4.45 14.69 -10.79
N GLN A 101 -4.99 13.84 -11.64
CA GLN A 101 -4.56 12.45 -11.80
C GLN A 101 -4.44 12.06 -13.27
N THR A 102 -3.34 11.39 -13.61
CA THR A 102 -3.11 10.81 -14.93
C THR A 102 -2.83 9.32 -14.78
N THR A 103 -3.59 8.48 -15.48
CA THR A 103 -3.35 7.04 -15.56
C THR A 103 -2.16 6.75 -16.48
N LEU A 104 -1.26 5.89 -16.02
CA LEU A 104 -0.09 5.43 -16.76
C LEU A 104 -0.24 3.93 -17.07
N THR A 105 -0.25 3.63 -18.37
CA THR A 105 -0.34 2.27 -18.90
C THR A 105 0.65 2.11 -20.04
N GLY A 106 0.80 0.89 -20.58
CA GLY A 106 1.55 0.65 -21.80
C GLY A 106 0.85 1.20 -23.04
N THR A 107 1.46 1.01 -24.20
CA THR A 107 1.02 1.59 -25.48
C THR A 107 -0.12 0.83 -26.16
N SER A 108 -0.33 -0.45 -25.85
CA SER A 108 -1.53 -1.18 -26.30
C SER A 108 -2.71 -0.94 -25.37
N ASN A 109 -3.94 -1.17 -25.81
CA ASN A 109 -5.15 -0.79 -25.06
C ASN A 109 -5.98 -2.02 -24.66
N PRO A 110 -6.10 -2.36 -23.37
CA PRO A 110 -5.25 -1.89 -22.27
C PRO A 110 -3.94 -2.67 -22.18
N ALA A 111 -2.86 -2.04 -21.71
CA ALA A 111 -1.58 -2.70 -21.48
C ALA A 111 -1.01 -2.32 -20.11
N SER A 112 -0.31 -3.27 -19.46
CA SER A 112 0.44 -2.99 -18.24
C SER A 112 1.46 -1.89 -18.46
N TYR A 113 1.64 -1.00 -17.48
CA TYR A 113 2.64 0.06 -17.52
C TYR A 113 4.06 -0.52 -17.55
N PHE A 114 4.33 -1.48 -16.65
CA PHE A 114 5.56 -2.28 -16.68
C PHE A 114 5.28 -3.60 -17.39
N TYR A 115 6.03 -3.90 -18.45
CA TYR A 115 5.83 -5.10 -19.24
C TYR A 115 7.16 -5.80 -19.55
N PHE A 116 7.09 -7.10 -19.77
CA PHE A 116 8.24 -7.95 -20.05
C PHE A 116 8.23 -8.43 -21.49
N GLY A 117 8.60 -7.57 -22.42
CA GLY A 117 8.65 -7.91 -23.85
C GLY A 117 7.33 -8.49 -24.34
N THR A 118 7.38 -9.55 -25.14
CA THR A 118 6.21 -10.25 -25.68
C THR A 118 5.81 -11.51 -24.90
N ASN A 119 6.55 -11.86 -23.83
CA ASN A 119 6.29 -13.08 -23.07
C ASN A 119 5.20 -12.88 -22.03
N THR A 120 3.98 -13.31 -22.38
CA THR A 120 2.78 -13.17 -21.53
C THR A 120 2.76 -14.09 -20.29
N ASN A 121 3.67 -15.06 -20.19
CA ASN A 121 3.78 -15.92 -19.02
C ASN A 121 4.44 -15.22 -17.82
N TYR A 122 5.06 -14.07 -18.06
CA TYR A 122 5.71 -13.27 -17.04
C TYR A 122 5.06 -11.89 -16.94
N TRP A 123 5.01 -11.36 -15.74
CA TRP A 123 4.58 -9.99 -15.50
C TRP A 123 5.34 -9.37 -14.33
N PHE A 124 5.17 -8.08 -14.14
CA PHE A 124 5.71 -7.35 -13.00
C PHE A 124 4.63 -6.91 -12.04
N TRP A 125 4.93 -7.00 -10.73
CA TRP A 125 4.26 -6.18 -9.74
C TRP A 125 5.25 -5.14 -9.21
N PRO A 126 4.86 -3.86 -9.23
CA PRO A 126 5.70 -2.80 -8.72
C PRO A 126 5.67 -2.78 -7.18
N GLY A 127 6.80 -2.44 -6.60
CA GLY A 127 6.96 -2.14 -5.19
C GLY A 127 7.37 -0.68 -4.98
N ALA A 128 8.23 -0.44 -4.00
CA ALA A 128 8.73 0.88 -3.68
C ALA A 128 9.67 1.43 -4.76
N GLY A 129 9.89 2.74 -4.70
CA GLY A 129 10.82 3.43 -5.58
C GLY A 129 11.36 4.70 -4.98
N TYR A 130 12.19 5.38 -5.72
CA TYR A 130 12.74 6.69 -5.36
C TYR A 130 13.09 7.49 -6.62
N GLN A 131 13.19 8.80 -6.49
CA GLN A 131 13.70 9.66 -7.56
C GLN A 131 15.13 10.10 -7.28
N ASN A 132 15.97 10.07 -8.32
CA ASN A 132 17.28 10.71 -8.36
C ASN A 132 17.42 11.51 -9.65
N GLY A 133 17.63 12.83 -9.54
CA GLY A 133 17.64 13.75 -10.67
C GLY A 133 16.29 13.72 -11.42
N ASP A 134 16.33 13.50 -12.71
CA ASP A 134 15.20 13.42 -13.63
C ASP A 134 14.68 11.98 -13.86
N THR A 135 15.11 11.04 -13.05
CA THR A 135 14.77 9.63 -13.20
C THR A 135 14.18 9.08 -11.91
N ALA A 136 13.00 8.46 -12.01
CA ALA A 136 12.47 7.63 -10.95
C ALA A 136 12.86 6.16 -11.19
N TYR A 137 13.25 5.49 -10.11
CA TYR A 137 13.61 4.09 -10.06
C TYR A 137 12.54 3.34 -9.28
N VAL A 138 11.93 2.33 -9.89
CA VAL A 138 10.88 1.51 -9.27
C VAL A 138 11.34 0.06 -9.22
N PHE A 139 11.37 -0.50 -8.03
CA PHE A 139 11.70 -1.91 -7.82
C PHE A 139 10.49 -2.77 -8.18
N LEU A 140 10.73 -3.86 -8.90
CA LEU A 140 9.71 -4.71 -9.46
C LEU A 140 9.92 -6.17 -9.04
N SER A 141 8.88 -6.82 -8.55
CA SER A 141 8.81 -8.28 -8.49
C SER A 141 8.45 -8.82 -9.85
N ARG A 142 9.24 -9.77 -10.36
CA ARG A 142 8.92 -10.53 -11.55
C ARG A 142 8.21 -11.81 -11.19
N LEU A 143 7.03 -12.00 -11.73
CA LEU A 143 6.18 -13.16 -11.48
C LEU A 143 6.02 -14.01 -12.73
N LYS A 144 5.71 -15.29 -12.51
CA LYS A 144 5.44 -16.28 -13.56
C LYS A 144 4.19 -17.08 -13.20
N ALA A 145 3.33 -17.33 -14.18
CA ALA A 145 2.24 -18.29 -14.05
C ALA A 145 2.81 -19.68 -13.75
N ASN A 146 2.28 -20.38 -12.74
CA ASN A 146 2.72 -21.71 -12.37
C ASN A 146 1.66 -22.80 -12.64
N GLY A 147 0.51 -22.42 -13.19
CA GLY A 147 -0.57 -23.33 -13.57
C GLY A 147 -1.33 -23.96 -12.40
N GLY A 148 -1.04 -23.58 -11.16
CA GLY A 148 -1.68 -24.14 -9.96
C GLY A 148 -1.33 -23.39 -8.68
N GLY A 149 -1.71 -23.98 -7.53
CA GLY A 149 -1.52 -23.38 -6.21
C GLY A 149 -2.56 -22.29 -5.89
N THR A 150 -2.53 -21.79 -4.65
CA THR A 150 -3.53 -20.85 -4.13
C THR A 150 -3.65 -19.56 -4.94
N PHE A 151 -2.54 -19.08 -5.50
CA PHE A 151 -2.50 -17.80 -6.23
C PHE A 151 -2.24 -17.95 -7.73
N GLY A 152 -1.91 -19.16 -8.22
CA GLY A 152 -1.65 -19.42 -9.63
C GLY A 152 -0.37 -18.81 -10.20
N PHE A 153 0.55 -18.35 -9.34
CA PHE A 153 1.82 -17.74 -9.74
C PHE A 153 2.96 -18.03 -8.76
N THR A 154 4.18 -17.77 -9.23
CA THR A 154 5.40 -17.86 -8.42
C THR A 154 6.24 -16.62 -8.70
N GLU A 155 6.84 -16.05 -7.67
CA GLU A 155 7.84 -15.00 -7.82
C GLU A 155 9.15 -15.62 -8.37
N VAL A 156 9.73 -14.96 -9.36
CA VAL A 156 10.99 -15.39 -9.96
C VAL A 156 12.14 -14.74 -9.17
N ASP A 157 13.22 -15.49 -8.91
CA ASP A 157 14.40 -14.98 -8.21
C ASP A 157 15.20 -14.00 -9.12
N SER A 158 14.59 -12.85 -9.41
CA SER A 158 15.26 -11.76 -10.13
C SER A 158 14.69 -10.42 -9.70
N ASN A 159 15.59 -9.50 -9.33
CA ASN A 159 15.24 -8.16 -8.88
C ASN A 159 15.34 -7.21 -10.07
N TYR A 160 14.21 -6.77 -10.60
CA TYR A 160 14.14 -5.78 -11.66
C TYR A 160 13.97 -4.38 -11.11
N VAL A 161 14.52 -3.40 -11.82
CA VAL A 161 14.30 -1.98 -11.59
C VAL A 161 13.91 -1.32 -12.89
N ALA A 162 12.75 -0.68 -12.92
CA ALA A 162 12.36 0.19 -14.02
C ALA A 162 12.95 1.58 -13.82
N LYS A 163 13.41 2.18 -14.91
CA LYS A 163 13.85 3.58 -15.00
C LYS A 163 12.80 4.39 -15.74
N ILE A 164 12.26 5.41 -15.07
CA ILE A 164 11.17 6.24 -15.58
C ILE A 164 11.69 7.66 -15.70
N LYS A 165 11.63 8.24 -16.88
CA LYS A 165 12.02 9.61 -17.13
C LYS A 165 10.95 10.57 -16.63
N ILE A 166 11.36 11.59 -15.90
CA ILE A 166 10.50 12.65 -15.36
C ILE A 166 10.76 13.95 -16.15
N PRO A 167 9.75 14.69 -16.58
CA PRO A 167 8.31 14.55 -16.23
C PRO A 167 7.48 13.67 -17.17
N GLU A 168 8.06 13.13 -18.24
CA GLU A 168 7.34 12.45 -19.33
C GLU A 168 6.66 11.14 -18.87
N MET A 169 7.05 10.59 -17.72
CA MET A 169 6.59 9.33 -17.16
C MET A 169 6.79 8.15 -18.12
N SER A 170 7.77 8.24 -18.99
CA SER A 170 8.12 7.18 -19.95
C SER A 170 9.15 6.22 -19.35
N ILE A 171 8.95 4.93 -19.54
CA ILE A 171 9.94 3.91 -19.15
C ILE A 171 11.08 3.92 -20.18
N VAL A 172 12.28 4.29 -19.71
CA VAL A 172 13.48 4.37 -20.55
C VAL A 172 14.35 3.12 -20.48
N GLY A 173 13.99 2.16 -19.65
CA GLY A 173 14.65 0.86 -19.58
C GLY A 173 14.45 0.13 -18.28
N TYR A 174 14.93 -1.11 -18.28
CA TYR A 174 14.96 -1.99 -17.11
C TYR A 174 16.40 -2.40 -16.80
N SER A 175 16.67 -2.64 -15.53
CA SER A 175 17.91 -3.25 -15.08
C SER A 175 17.59 -4.44 -14.19
N ILE A 176 18.48 -5.45 -14.22
CA ILE A 176 18.39 -6.60 -13.32
C ILE A 176 19.51 -6.43 -12.30
N LEU A 177 19.14 -6.37 -11.04
CA LEU A 177 20.10 -6.36 -9.94
C LEU A 177 20.58 -7.78 -9.65
N PRO A 178 21.81 -7.95 -9.14
CA PRO A 178 22.29 -9.25 -8.74
C PRO A 178 21.34 -9.95 -7.75
N PRO A 179 21.23 -11.30 -7.82
CA PRO A 179 20.43 -12.07 -6.86
C PRO A 179 20.82 -11.79 -5.41
N LYS A 180 19.86 -11.82 -4.49
CA LYS A 180 20.01 -11.49 -3.08
C LYS A 180 19.67 -12.69 -2.16
N ASN A 181 20.09 -13.89 -2.53
CA ASN A 181 19.83 -15.14 -1.77
C ASN A 181 18.35 -15.39 -1.43
N GLY A 182 17.47 -15.10 -2.39
CA GLY A 182 16.01 -15.25 -2.21
C GLY A 182 15.39 -14.16 -1.34
N ILE A 183 16.10 -13.08 -1.04
CA ILE A 183 15.53 -11.90 -0.37
C ILE A 183 15.00 -10.96 -1.43
N VAL A 184 13.74 -10.59 -1.31
CA VAL A 184 13.05 -9.66 -2.22
C VAL A 184 13.11 -8.26 -1.62
N PHE A 185 13.92 -7.38 -2.23
CA PHE A 185 14.10 -5.99 -1.82
C PHE A 185 13.23 -5.06 -2.69
N ASN A 186 11.96 -4.88 -2.32
CA ASN A 186 11.04 -4.02 -3.09
C ASN A 186 9.95 -3.33 -2.27
N ASN A 187 9.87 -3.53 -0.95
CA ASN A 187 8.73 -3.07 -0.15
C ASN A 187 8.85 -1.63 0.34
N ALA A 188 10.05 -1.16 0.61
CA ALA A 188 10.27 0.21 1.04
C ALA A 188 11.66 0.71 0.68
N VAL A 189 11.75 1.99 0.34
CA VAL A 189 13.02 2.71 0.16
C VAL A 189 12.96 4.00 0.96
N VAL A 190 13.91 4.20 1.86
CA VAL A 190 13.99 5.39 2.71
C VAL A 190 15.31 6.09 2.51
N LYS A 191 15.25 7.36 2.12
CA LYS A 191 16.44 8.20 1.98
C LYS A 191 16.93 8.70 3.34
N ASN A 192 18.21 8.50 3.64
CA ASN A 192 18.84 9.09 4.82
C ASN A 192 20.31 9.41 4.54
N GLY A 193 20.71 10.68 4.71
CA GLY A 193 22.04 11.15 4.36
C GLY A 193 22.34 10.95 2.88
N VAL A 194 23.42 10.26 2.57
CA VAL A 194 23.89 9.97 1.20
C VAL A 194 23.42 8.60 0.68
N TYR A 195 22.64 7.85 1.49
CA TYR A 195 22.19 6.51 1.17
C TYR A 195 20.66 6.44 1.01
N ASN A 196 20.23 5.55 0.11
CA ASN A 196 18.90 4.94 0.15
C ASN A 196 19.02 3.63 0.94
N TYR A 197 18.13 3.45 1.92
CA TYR A 197 17.94 2.21 2.66
C TYR A 197 16.77 1.47 2.03
N ILE A 198 17.01 0.24 1.63
CA ILE A 198 15.99 -0.61 1.01
C ILE A 198 15.68 -1.80 1.90
N TYR A 199 14.40 -2.08 2.07
CA TYR A 199 13.93 -3.16 2.93
C TYR A 199 13.39 -4.30 2.09
N GLY A 200 13.71 -5.51 2.52
CA GLY A 200 13.30 -6.73 1.84
C GLY A 200 12.96 -7.82 2.81
N ILE A 201 12.28 -8.84 2.30
CA ILE A 201 11.84 -10.00 3.06
C ILE A 201 12.32 -11.29 2.44
N LYS A 202 12.39 -12.31 3.31
CA LYS A 202 12.54 -13.70 2.92
C LYS A 202 11.58 -14.53 3.75
N SER A 203 10.83 -15.42 3.09
CA SER A 203 9.94 -16.34 3.80
C SER A 203 10.73 -17.28 4.72
N ASN A 204 10.22 -17.48 5.93
CA ASN A 204 10.74 -18.42 6.92
C ASN A 204 9.80 -19.59 7.21
N GLY A 205 8.75 -19.77 6.37
CA GLY A 205 7.77 -20.85 6.47
C GLY A 205 6.51 -20.48 7.27
N PHE A 206 6.61 -19.65 8.31
CA PHE A 206 5.49 -19.18 9.13
C PHE A 206 5.19 -17.69 8.95
N GLY A 207 6.05 -16.99 8.26
CA GLY A 207 5.97 -15.56 8.00
C GLY A 207 7.18 -15.15 7.19
N ASN A 208 7.68 -13.95 7.46
CA ASN A 208 8.86 -13.42 6.79
C ASN A 208 9.85 -12.86 7.80
N ASP A 209 11.13 -13.00 7.50
CA ASP A 209 12.20 -12.26 8.13
C ASP A 209 12.46 -10.97 7.34
N LEU A 210 12.66 -9.86 8.05
CA LEU A 210 12.96 -8.55 7.49
C LEU A 210 14.45 -8.29 7.43
N PHE A 211 14.90 -7.74 6.33
CA PHE A 211 16.28 -7.39 6.05
C PHE A 211 16.39 -5.94 5.57
N VAL A 212 17.57 -5.34 5.75
CA VAL A 212 17.87 -4.02 5.23
C VAL A 212 19.22 -4.01 4.54
N ALA A 213 19.25 -3.38 3.39
CA ALA A 213 20.48 -3.03 2.67
C ALA A 213 20.48 -1.51 2.39
N ARG A 214 21.62 -0.98 1.98
CA ARG A 214 21.71 0.40 1.53
C ARG A 214 22.62 0.53 0.31
N PHE A 215 22.35 1.57 -0.48
CA PHE A 215 23.18 1.94 -1.63
C PHE A 215 23.24 3.47 -1.74
N PRO A 216 24.32 4.01 -2.34
CA PRO A 216 24.44 5.46 -2.54
C PRO A 216 23.26 6.00 -3.37
N ILE A 217 22.67 7.13 -2.96
CA ILE A 217 21.57 7.76 -3.70
C ILE A 217 21.96 8.06 -5.15
N ALA A 218 23.22 8.49 -5.34
CA ALA A 218 23.74 8.86 -6.66
C ALA A 218 23.89 7.67 -7.62
N ASN A 219 24.03 6.46 -7.12
CA ASN A 219 24.31 5.29 -7.96
C ASN A 219 23.73 3.99 -7.38
N LEU A 220 22.58 3.59 -7.89
CA LEU A 220 21.93 2.32 -7.57
C LEU A 220 22.82 1.08 -7.87
N TYR A 221 23.72 1.21 -8.83
CA TYR A 221 24.56 0.11 -9.32
C TYR A 221 25.91 0.01 -8.61
N ALA A 222 26.19 0.91 -7.67
CA ALA A 222 27.33 0.75 -6.75
C ALA A 222 27.17 -0.52 -5.91
N ALA A 223 28.24 -0.98 -5.30
CA ALA A 223 28.18 -2.08 -4.37
C ALA A 223 27.20 -1.75 -3.24
N TRP A 224 26.20 -2.60 -3.05
CA TRP A 224 25.28 -2.47 -1.93
C TRP A 224 25.97 -2.91 -0.65
N GLU A 225 25.61 -2.26 0.44
CA GLU A 225 26.01 -2.66 1.77
C GLU A 225 24.83 -3.31 2.50
N TYR A 226 25.09 -4.41 3.17
CA TYR A 226 24.13 -5.24 3.90
C TYR A 226 24.36 -5.11 5.39
N TYR A 227 23.29 -4.96 6.14
CA TYR A 227 23.39 -4.82 7.59
C TYR A 227 23.45 -6.19 8.27
N GLY A 228 24.44 -6.37 9.13
CA GLY A 228 24.69 -7.59 9.91
C GLY A 228 25.19 -7.28 11.31
N THR A 229 25.54 -8.30 12.09
CA THR A 229 26.00 -8.14 13.49
C THR A 229 27.24 -7.28 13.64
N ALA A 230 28.12 -7.28 12.63
CA ALA A 230 29.31 -6.44 12.60
C ALA A 230 29.08 -5.06 11.94
N GLY A 231 27.82 -4.68 11.69
CA GLY A 231 27.46 -3.48 10.99
C GLY A 231 27.35 -3.68 9.47
N TRP A 232 27.69 -2.64 8.70
CA TRP A 232 27.54 -2.61 7.24
C TRP A 232 28.69 -3.31 6.52
N SER A 233 28.36 -4.14 5.54
CA SER A 233 29.34 -4.89 4.73
C SER A 233 28.83 -5.05 3.30
N THR A 234 29.75 -5.03 2.32
CA THR A 234 29.43 -5.37 0.92
C THR A 234 29.25 -6.87 0.68
N ASN A 235 29.61 -7.71 1.67
CA ASN A 235 29.42 -9.14 1.60
C ASN A 235 27.97 -9.52 1.94
N LEU A 236 27.22 -10.03 0.95
CA LEU A 236 25.84 -10.46 1.13
C LEU A 236 25.67 -11.54 2.23
N SER A 237 26.67 -12.38 2.46
CA SER A 237 26.60 -13.42 3.50
C SER A 237 26.68 -12.87 4.94
N SER A 238 27.05 -11.60 5.12
CA SER A 238 27.01 -10.93 6.43
C SER A 238 25.61 -10.45 6.81
N LEU A 239 24.68 -10.39 5.83
CA LEU A 239 23.34 -9.86 6.03
C LEU A 239 22.57 -10.67 7.07
N GLN A 240 21.98 -9.98 8.04
CA GLN A 240 21.17 -10.57 9.08
C GLN A 240 19.79 -9.96 9.13
N LYS A 241 18.83 -10.74 9.61
CA LYS A 241 17.49 -10.25 9.82
C LYS A 241 17.46 -9.19 10.93
N ILE A 242 16.71 -8.14 10.71
CA ILE A 242 16.50 -7.06 11.67
C ILE A 242 15.19 -7.19 12.43
N HIS A 243 14.27 -8.04 11.92
CA HIS A 243 13.02 -8.37 12.60
C HIS A 243 12.43 -9.66 12.00
N SER A 244 11.47 -10.28 12.67
CA SER A 244 10.78 -11.52 12.26
C SER A 244 9.27 -11.39 12.45
N GLU A 245 8.52 -12.38 11.95
CA GLU A 245 7.07 -12.51 12.12
C GLU A 245 6.27 -11.42 11.39
N PHE A 246 6.74 -11.02 10.20
CA PHE A 246 6.00 -10.12 9.33
C PHE A 246 5.15 -10.85 8.32
N THR A 247 4.10 -10.16 7.88
CA THR A 247 3.45 -10.48 6.61
C THR A 247 4.31 -9.96 5.44
N SER A 248 3.98 -10.36 4.21
CA SER A 248 4.57 -9.74 3.02
C SER A 248 4.12 -8.28 2.82
N SER A 249 3.09 -7.86 3.56
CA SER A 249 2.51 -6.51 3.51
C SER A 249 3.15 -5.62 4.56
N PHE A 250 4.21 -4.92 4.20
CA PHE A 250 4.83 -3.92 5.08
C PHE A 250 5.38 -2.74 4.28
N ASN A 251 5.54 -1.64 4.95
CA ASN A 251 6.18 -0.44 4.44
C ASN A 251 7.04 0.22 5.54
N VAL A 252 8.08 0.95 5.16
CA VAL A 252 8.89 1.75 6.08
C VAL A 252 8.97 3.17 5.54
N CYS A 253 8.69 4.15 6.40
CA CYS A 253 8.85 5.56 6.07
C CYS A 253 9.62 6.29 7.18
N LYS A 254 10.00 7.54 6.92
CA LYS A 254 10.62 8.41 7.91
C LYS A 254 9.69 9.56 8.25
N ILE A 255 9.40 9.74 9.52
CA ILE A 255 8.65 10.87 10.06
C ILE A 255 9.55 11.61 11.06
N LYS A 256 9.86 12.88 10.76
CA LYS A 256 10.81 13.65 11.57
C LYS A 256 12.13 12.88 11.76
N ASN A 257 12.46 12.50 12.97
CA ASN A 257 13.67 11.77 13.34
C ASN A 257 13.45 10.26 13.59
N LYS A 258 12.24 9.75 13.34
CA LYS A 258 11.90 8.33 13.55
C LYS A 258 11.66 7.60 12.23
N TYR A 259 12.03 6.33 12.21
CA TYR A 259 11.66 5.38 11.17
C TYR A 259 10.45 4.59 11.64
N ILE A 260 9.41 4.60 10.83
CA ILE A 260 8.13 3.97 11.14
C ILE A 260 7.95 2.79 10.20
N LEU A 261 7.80 1.61 10.77
CA LEU A 261 7.43 0.42 10.03
C LEU A 261 5.94 0.20 10.23
N ILE A 262 5.21 0.07 9.12
CA ILE A 262 3.79 -0.26 9.08
C ILE A 262 3.65 -1.66 8.52
N THR A 263 2.83 -2.50 9.14
CA THR A 263 2.53 -3.85 8.65
C THR A 263 1.11 -4.25 9.03
N THR A 264 0.59 -5.28 8.37
CA THR A 264 -0.73 -5.84 8.67
C THR A 264 -0.60 -7.07 9.58
N GLU A 265 -1.65 -7.38 10.30
CA GLU A 265 -1.84 -8.71 10.87
C GLU A 265 -1.92 -9.74 9.75
N PHE A 266 -1.50 -10.98 10.02
CA PHE A 266 -1.55 -12.04 9.01
C PHE A 266 -3.00 -12.30 8.58
N SER A 267 -3.23 -12.28 7.29
CA SER A 267 -4.52 -12.55 6.66
C SER A 267 -4.28 -13.18 5.29
N VAL A 268 -4.92 -14.29 5.00
CA VAL A 268 -4.95 -14.97 3.69
C VAL A 268 -6.37 -15.34 3.27
N ALA A 269 -7.34 -15.07 4.12
CA ALA A 269 -8.76 -15.31 3.88
C ALA A 269 -9.60 -14.34 4.72
N CYS A 270 -10.92 -14.34 4.51
CA CYS A 270 -11.82 -13.53 5.32
C CYS A 270 -11.80 -13.96 6.80
N ASP A 271 -12.16 -13.04 7.67
CA ASP A 271 -12.24 -13.20 9.13
C ASP A 271 -10.91 -13.57 9.81
N GLN A 272 -9.81 -13.44 9.07
CA GLN A 272 -8.45 -13.62 9.59
C GLN A 272 -7.79 -12.25 9.68
N GLY A 273 -7.16 -11.95 10.79
CA GLY A 273 -6.43 -10.74 11.04
C GLY A 273 -7.19 -9.45 10.68
N LYS A 274 -7.08 -8.43 11.49
CA LYS A 274 -7.82 -7.18 11.28
C LYS A 274 -6.98 -5.94 11.59
N ASN A 275 -5.78 -6.15 12.12
CA ASN A 275 -5.03 -5.04 12.68
C ASN A 275 -3.93 -4.55 11.74
N ILE A 276 -3.77 -3.24 11.69
CA ILE A 276 -2.58 -2.58 11.15
C ILE A 276 -1.73 -2.17 12.35
N TYR A 277 -0.45 -2.56 12.29
CA TYR A 277 0.51 -2.29 13.32
C TYR A 277 1.55 -1.25 12.88
N SER A 278 2.03 -0.47 13.82
CA SER A 278 3.24 0.34 13.67
C SER A 278 4.32 -0.13 14.63
N TYR A 279 5.57 0.05 14.21
CA TYR A 279 6.78 -0.06 15.02
C TYR A 279 7.64 1.16 14.78
N THR A 280 8.50 1.51 15.72
CA THR A 280 9.38 2.69 15.61
C THR A 280 10.83 2.30 15.81
N SER A 281 11.72 3.07 15.18
CA SER A 281 13.17 2.99 15.36
C SER A 281 13.79 4.38 15.23
N ASP A 282 14.89 4.61 15.94
CA ASP A 282 15.72 5.81 15.76
C ASP A 282 16.65 5.68 14.54
N GLU A 283 16.92 4.45 14.11
CA GLU A 283 17.83 4.16 13.01
C GLU A 283 17.13 3.42 11.86
N PRO A 284 17.55 3.63 10.61
CA PRO A 284 16.94 2.96 9.47
C PRO A 284 17.14 1.44 9.45
N TYR A 285 18.07 0.93 10.22
CA TYR A 285 18.37 -0.50 10.32
C TYR A 285 17.81 -1.15 11.60
N GLY A 286 16.96 -0.45 12.33
CA GLY A 286 16.34 -0.96 13.55
C GLY A 286 17.20 -0.77 14.82
N PRO A 287 16.83 -1.40 15.97
CA PRO A 287 15.68 -2.30 16.08
C PRO A 287 14.35 -1.56 15.96
N PHE A 288 13.39 -2.19 15.28
CA PHE A 288 12.01 -1.72 15.25
C PHE A 288 11.26 -2.28 16.47
N VAL A 289 10.85 -1.37 17.35
CA VAL A 289 10.24 -1.66 18.67
C VAL A 289 8.90 -0.91 18.85
N ASN A 290 8.33 -0.96 20.03
CA ASN A 290 7.11 -0.22 20.38
C ASN A 290 5.91 -0.56 19.48
N LYS A 291 5.64 -1.86 19.25
CA LYS A 291 4.47 -2.31 18.50
C LYS A 291 3.20 -1.68 19.05
N LYS A 292 2.43 -1.06 18.14
CA LYS A 292 1.10 -0.52 18.46
C LYS A 292 0.11 -0.92 17.39
N THR A 293 -1.12 -1.22 17.78
CA THR A 293 -2.25 -1.29 16.87
C THR A 293 -2.67 0.13 16.54
N VAL A 294 -2.51 0.53 15.28
CA VAL A 294 -2.88 1.87 14.82
C VAL A 294 -4.23 1.91 14.14
N TRP A 295 -4.72 0.75 13.69
CA TRP A 295 -6.05 0.59 13.11
C TRP A 295 -6.54 -0.83 13.29
N THR A 296 -7.83 -0.98 13.57
CA THR A 296 -8.55 -2.26 13.48
C THR A 296 -9.60 -2.15 12.39
N LEU A 297 -9.52 -3.03 11.40
CA LEU A 297 -10.42 -3.07 10.25
C LEU A 297 -11.88 -3.22 10.72
N ASP A 298 -12.74 -2.34 10.24
CA ASP A 298 -14.18 -2.36 10.50
C ASP A 298 -15.01 -2.51 9.21
N ASP A 299 -14.32 -2.66 8.05
CA ASP A 299 -14.99 -2.95 6.79
C ASP A 299 -15.56 -4.36 6.83
N GLN A 300 -16.87 -4.48 6.65
CA GLN A 300 -17.58 -5.76 6.54
C GLN A 300 -18.29 -5.87 5.21
N PHE A 301 -18.35 -7.08 4.69
CA PHE A 301 -19.08 -7.40 3.49
C PHE A 301 -19.76 -8.76 3.59
N GLN A 302 -21.06 -8.82 3.29
CA GLN A 302 -21.88 -10.02 3.46
C GLN A 302 -21.72 -10.67 4.85
N GLY A 303 -21.51 -9.85 5.90
CA GLY A 303 -21.34 -10.32 7.27
C GLY A 303 -19.92 -10.79 7.64
N HIS A 304 -18.98 -10.72 6.72
CA HIS A 304 -17.58 -11.13 6.90
C HIS A 304 -16.63 -9.93 6.83
N TYR A 305 -15.47 -10.04 7.50
CA TYR A 305 -14.33 -9.15 7.27
C TYR A 305 -13.56 -9.66 6.06
N PRO A 306 -13.38 -8.87 4.99
CA PRO A 306 -12.66 -9.31 3.80
C PRO A 306 -11.18 -9.54 4.13
N PHE A 307 -10.50 -10.32 3.30
CA PHE A 307 -9.05 -10.34 3.26
C PHE A 307 -8.50 -8.93 3.07
N PHE A 308 -7.53 -8.51 3.90
CA PHE A 308 -6.89 -7.19 3.77
C PHE A 308 -5.37 -7.30 3.75
N TYR A 309 -4.72 -6.37 3.07
CA TYR A 309 -3.29 -6.43 2.80
C TYR A 309 -2.74 -5.08 2.30
N LEU A 310 -1.42 -5.00 2.11
CA LEU A 310 -0.69 -3.87 1.52
C LEU A 310 -1.02 -2.54 2.21
N ALA A 311 -0.84 -2.51 3.56
CA ALA A 311 -0.85 -1.26 4.28
C ALA A 311 0.43 -0.47 3.95
N ASN A 312 0.26 0.65 3.23
CA ASN A 312 1.36 1.52 2.80
C ASN A 312 1.23 2.91 3.41
N ALA A 313 2.34 3.43 3.90
CA ALA A 313 2.46 4.78 4.44
C ALA A 313 2.83 5.79 3.35
N HIS A 314 2.21 6.98 3.40
CA HIS A 314 2.38 8.04 2.41
C HIS A 314 2.72 9.37 3.09
N PRO A 315 3.94 9.52 3.62
CA PRO A 315 4.34 10.72 4.36
C PRO A 315 4.33 11.99 3.50
N GLU A 316 4.39 11.85 2.18
CA GLU A 316 4.32 12.97 1.24
C GLU A 316 2.94 13.67 1.20
N TYR A 317 1.89 13.00 1.67
CA TYR A 317 0.54 13.57 1.77
C TYR A 317 0.27 14.09 3.18
N ASP A 318 1.20 14.89 3.69
CA ASP A 318 1.02 15.62 4.96
C ASP A 318 -0.12 16.64 4.84
N ASN A 319 -1.06 16.59 5.77
CA ASN A 319 -2.19 17.51 5.84
C ASN A 319 -1.97 18.65 6.86
N GLY A 320 -0.77 18.74 7.44
CA GLY A 320 -0.42 19.74 8.45
C GLY A 320 -0.94 19.44 9.87
N ASN A 321 -1.65 18.33 10.07
CA ASN A 321 -2.25 17.96 11.36
C ASN A 321 -1.35 17.01 12.19
N ASN A 322 -0.12 16.74 11.77
CA ASN A 322 0.76 15.71 12.34
C ASN A 322 0.13 14.30 12.27
N GLU A 323 -0.35 13.93 11.10
CA GLU A 323 -1.02 12.66 10.83
C GLU A 323 -0.37 11.96 9.64
N LEU A 324 -0.14 10.66 9.77
CA LEU A 324 0.32 9.81 8.68
C LEU A 324 -0.86 9.30 7.86
N LEU A 325 -0.82 9.53 6.56
CA LEU A 325 -1.71 8.85 5.63
C LEU A 325 -1.24 7.40 5.46
N ILE A 326 -2.14 6.45 5.65
CA ILE A 326 -1.93 5.03 5.34
C ILE A 326 -3.07 4.59 4.43
N THR A 327 -2.74 3.88 3.35
CA THR A 327 -3.72 3.14 2.54
C THR A 327 -3.59 1.66 2.78
N TYR A 328 -4.68 0.92 2.60
CA TYR A 328 -4.70 -0.53 2.61
C TYR A 328 -5.71 -1.06 1.58
N CYS A 329 -5.48 -2.28 1.10
CA CYS A 329 -6.32 -2.95 0.13
C CYS A 329 -7.18 -4.01 0.81
N ILE A 330 -8.37 -4.26 0.25
CA ILE A 330 -9.25 -5.37 0.61
C ILE A 330 -9.53 -6.21 -0.62
N ASN A 331 -9.81 -7.51 -0.43
CA ASN A 331 -10.12 -8.42 -1.53
C ASN A 331 -11.06 -9.54 -1.06
N GLU A 332 -11.64 -10.26 -2.02
CA GLU A 332 -12.59 -11.35 -1.82
C GLU A 332 -11.94 -12.74 -1.62
N TYR A 333 -10.68 -12.80 -1.27
CA TYR A 333 -9.94 -14.07 -1.18
C TYR A 333 -10.56 -14.99 -0.13
N GLY A 334 -10.75 -16.28 -0.50
CA GLY A 334 -11.18 -17.31 0.44
C GLY A 334 -12.65 -17.68 0.39
N SER A 335 -13.39 -17.33 -0.66
CA SER A 335 -14.79 -17.74 -0.94
C SER A 335 -15.86 -17.39 0.12
N CYS A 336 -15.53 -16.59 1.13
CA CYS A 336 -16.48 -16.17 2.15
C CYS A 336 -17.38 -15.01 1.70
N VAL A 337 -16.94 -14.23 0.72
CA VAL A 337 -17.73 -13.18 0.09
C VAL A 337 -17.71 -13.37 -1.43
N ASN A 338 -18.86 -13.25 -2.05
CA ASN A 338 -18.96 -13.30 -3.50
C ASN A 338 -19.15 -11.88 -4.04
N THR A 339 -18.09 -11.31 -4.60
CA THR A 339 -18.13 -9.99 -5.20
C THR A 339 -18.40 -10.02 -6.70
N CYS A 340 -18.20 -11.19 -7.34
CA CYS A 340 -18.44 -11.38 -8.77
C CYS A 340 -19.84 -11.93 -9.02
N ILE A 341 -20.75 -11.09 -9.49
CA ILE A 341 -22.13 -11.46 -9.83
C ILE A 341 -22.34 -11.18 -11.31
N GLU A 342 -22.79 -12.18 -12.06
CA GLU A 342 -23.04 -12.09 -13.51
C GLU A 342 -21.84 -11.52 -14.31
N GLY A 343 -20.63 -11.90 -13.92
CA GLY A 343 -19.40 -11.47 -14.59
C GLY A 343 -18.96 -10.05 -14.25
N ARG A 344 -19.60 -9.39 -13.29
CA ARG A 344 -19.30 -8.02 -12.87
C ARG A 344 -19.20 -7.90 -11.35
N LYS A 345 -18.44 -6.89 -10.88
CA LYS A 345 -18.28 -6.60 -9.45
C LYS A 345 -18.24 -5.09 -9.16
N ASP A 346 -18.59 -4.73 -7.93
CA ASP A 346 -18.38 -3.38 -7.43
C ASP A 346 -16.88 -3.09 -7.28
N PRO A 347 -16.34 -2.09 -7.99
CA PRO A 347 -14.92 -1.76 -7.91
C PRO A 347 -14.48 -1.30 -6.50
N ASN A 348 -15.40 -0.89 -5.62
CA ASN A 348 -15.07 -0.48 -4.25
C ASN A 348 -14.49 -1.63 -3.40
N PHE A 349 -14.68 -2.89 -3.83
CA PHE A 349 -14.00 -4.05 -3.26
C PHE A 349 -12.52 -4.16 -3.61
N TYR A 350 -12.09 -3.47 -4.66
CA TYR A 350 -10.73 -3.54 -5.16
C TYR A 350 -10.08 -2.15 -5.25
N ARG A 351 -10.67 -1.17 -4.57
CA ARG A 351 -10.11 0.18 -4.39
C ARG A 351 -9.49 0.29 -3.01
N PRO A 352 -8.31 0.92 -2.87
CA PRO A 352 -7.70 1.13 -1.57
C PRO A 352 -8.58 1.99 -0.66
N LYS A 353 -8.45 1.76 0.62
CA LYS A 353 -9.04 2.57 1.69
C LYS A 353 -7.94 3.40 2.32
N ALA A 354 -8.27 4.59 2.76
CA ALA A 354 -7.34 5.52 3.39
C ALA A 354 -7.73 5.80 4.85
N ILE A 355 -6.73 5.84 5.73
CA ILE A 355 -6.84 6.24 7.12
C ILE A 355 -5.80 7.30 7.45
N ARG A 356 -6.09 8.13 8.45
CA ARG A 356 -5.13 9.05 9.08
C ARG A 356 -4.81 8.58 10.48
N VAL A 357 -3.52 8.44 10.75
CA VAL A 357 -2.99 8.01 12.04
C VAL A 357 -2.23 9.18 12.66
N PRO A 358 -2.71 9.76 13.77
CA PRO A 358 -1.96 10.79 14.50
C PRO A 358 -0.56 10.31 14.88
N TYR A 359 0.46 11.13 14.64
CA TYR A 359 1.85 10.75 14.95
C TYR A 359 2.04 10.32 16.40
N LYS A 360 1.37 10.98 17.34
CA LYS A 360 1.44 10.64 18.79
C LYS A 360 0.86 9.26 19.14
N LEU A 361 0.00 8.69 18.29
CA LEU A 361 -0.45 7.30 18.46
C LEU A 361 0.65 6.32 18.04
N ILE A 362 1.50 6.71 17.10
CA ILE A 362 2.64 5.91 16.66
C ILE A 362 3.77 6.03 17.70
N ASP A 363 4.17 7.24 18.04
CA ASP A 363 5.19 7.53 19.05
C ASP A 363 4.92 8.88 19.72
N THR A 364 4.96 8.92 21.05
CA THR A 364 4.67 10.14 21.83
C THR A 364 5.70 11.23 21.61
N SER A 365 6.89 10.93 21.09
CA SER A 365 7.94 11.89 20.75
C SER A 365 7.75 12.56 19.38
N LEU A 366 6.81 12.07 18.55
CA LEU A 366 6.43 12.65 17.25
C LEU A 366 5.33 13.72 17.45
#